data_b963b77b92032f3dd5a80fadecac7075
#
_entry.id   b963b77b92032f3dd5a80fadecac7075
#
_cell.length_a   1.000
_cell.length_b   1.000
_cell.length_c   1.000
_cell.angle_alpha   90.00
_cell.angle_beta   90.00
_cell.angle_gamma   90.00
#
_symmetry.space_group_name_H-M   'P 1'
#
loop_
_entity.id
_entity.type
_entity.pdbx_description
1 polymer ?
#
loop_
_entity_poly.entity_id
_entity_poly.type
_entity_poly.pdbx_seq_one_letter_code
_entity_poly.pdbx_strand_id
1 'polypeptide(L)'
;MRKRIQQLANGKFDNNGPKLSLSTEKIELEVLEGKDETGSFVITSTNQVKMRGIIYSSNPRMECLTPQFEGEEVRIRYQFHSEGLIEGDIQKGEFFIVCNQGEYNLSFVVSISRLYADSSFGKIKNLDDFCRLAKENYDEAYRLFYSSNFKNLIREDKDRILYEGLRMQPQSALVVETFLIASHHKKKVEVTFEETEKSFYRCAGTAERAVRDPETTMGCCPYPRFFRCRLFDSG
;
A
#
# COMPACT_ATOMS: atom_id res chain seq x y z
N MET A 1 -6.07 55.15 17.41
CA MET A 1 -7.35 55.09 16.70
C MET A 1 -7.58 56.30 15.78
N ARG A 2 -7.50 57.53 16.24
CA ARG A 2 -7.78 58.75 15.41
C ARG A 2 -6.94 58.87 14.14
N LYS A 3 -5.64 58.56 14.17
CA LYS A 3 -4.78 58.58 12.96
C LYS A 3 -5.22 57.64 11.83
N ARG A 4 -5.69 56.43 12.17
CA ARG A 4 -6.21 55.45 11.16
C ARG A 4 -7.52 55.91 10.53
N ILE A 5 -8.41 56.51 11.32
CA ILE A 5 -9.66 57.06 10.83
C ILE A 5 -9.41 58.24 9.87
N GLN A 6 -8.45 59.09 10.16
CA GLN A 6 -8.08 60.23 9.34
C GLN A 6 -7.36 59.80 8.05
N GLN A 7 -6.56 58.70 8.07
CA GLN A 7 -5.96 58.08 6.89
C GLN A 7 -7.02 57.45 5.99
N LEU A 8 -8.01 56.75 6.57
CA LEU A 8 -9.17 56.20 5.84
C LEU A 8 -9.99 57.29 5.16
N ALA A 9 -10.23 58.42 5.86
CA ALA A 9 -10.96 59.57 5.34
C ALA A 9 -10.22 60.28 4.19
N ASN A 10 -8.87 60.18 4.16
CA ASN A 10 -8.03 60.80 3.13
C ASN A 10 -7.65 59.80 1.97
N GLY A 11 -8.26 58.62 1.92
CA GLY A 11 -8.00 57.61 0.90
C GLY A 11 -6.56 57.06 0.90
N LYS A 12 -5.79 57.33 1.97
CA LYS A 12 -4.43 56.76 2.14
C LYS A 12 -4.53 55.46 2.93
N PHE A 13 -4.52 54.34 2.22
CA PHE A 13 -4.38 53.01 2.78
C PHE A 13 -2.91 52.69 2.91
N ASP A 14 -2.30 52.98 4.08
CA ASP A 14 -0.97 52.44 4.38
C ASP A 14 -1.13 50.93 4.60
N ASN A 15 -0.87 50.16 3.58
CA ASN A 15 -0.95 48.72 3.60
C ASN A 15 0.38 48.13 4.17
N ASN A 16 0.73 48.58 5.40
CA ASN A 16 1.94 48.15 6.11
C ASN A 16 1.75 46.81 6.85
N GLY A 17 0.79 46.04 6.44
CA GLY A 17 0.59 44.71 7.02
C GLY A 17 1.59 43.66 6.49
N PRO A 18 1.62 42.46 7.09
CA PRO A 18 2.53 41.41 6.66
C PRO A 18 2.21 40.95 5.22
N LYS A 19 3.22 40.86 4.37
CA LYS A 19 3.10 40.25 3.05
C LYS A 19 3.37 38.77 3.18
N LEU A 20 2.32 37.96 3.01
CA LEU A 20 2.40 36.52 3.20
C LEU A 20 2.98 35.82 1.97
N SER A 21 3.88 34.89 2.23
CA SER A 21 4.39 33.92 1.24
C SER A 21 4.23 32.51 1.80
N LEU A 22 3.84 31.58 0.97
CA LEU A 22 3.71 30.17 1.29
C LEU A 22 4.91 29.41 0.72
N SER A 23 5.41 28.42 1.43
CA SER A 23 6.50 27.56 0.97
C SER A 23 6.13 26.67 -0.21
N THR A 24 4.83 26.53 -0.50
CA THR A 24 4.28 25.77 -1.62
C THR A 24 3.02 26.45 -2.14
N GLU A 25 2.78 26.33 -3.43
CA GLU A 25 1.55 26.83 -4.08
C GLU A 25 0.41 25.82 -4.03
N LYS A 26 0.74 24.54 -3.86
CA LYS A 26 -0.21 23.43 -3.78
C LYS A 26 0.39 22.28 -2.99
N ILE A 27 -0.43 21.57 -2.26
CA ILE A 27 -0.04 20.33 -1.57
C ILE A 27 -0.53 19.15 -2.39
N GLU A 28 0.37 18.27 -2.79
CA GLU A 28 0.05 17.01 -3.45
C GLU A 28 0.59 15.88 -2.59
N LEU A 29 -0.31 14.99 -2.15
CA LEU A 29 0.02 13.85 -1.30
C LEU A 29 -0.39 12.55 -1.98
N GLU A 30 0.45 11.56 -1.84
CA GLU A 30 0.12 10.17 -2.12
C GLU A 30 0.09 9.41 -0.80
N VAL A 31 -1.09 9.00 -0.38
CA VAL A 31 -1.33 8.37 0.93
C VAL A 31 -1.69 6.91 0.73
N LEU A 32 -1.11 6.06 1.55
CA LEU A 32 -1.42 4.62 1.49
C LEU A 32 -2.79 4.33 2.11
N GLU A 33 -3.54 3.44 1.46
CA GLU A 33 -4.83 2.95 1.97
C GLU A 33 -4.72 2.51 3.43
N GLY A 34 -5.58 3.08 4.28
CA GLY A 34 -5.64 2.76 5.71
C GLY A 34 -4.49 3.32 6.55
N LYS A 35 -3.66 4.23 6.02
CA LYS A 35 -2.63 4.93 6.78
C LYS A 35 -2.85 6.42 6.77
N ASP A 36 -2.72 7.02 7.94
CA ASP A 36 -2.73 8.48 8.06
C ASP A 36 -1.35 9.04 7.66
N GLU A 37 -1.38 10.23 7.04
CA GLU A 37 -0.17 10.92 6.62
C GLU A 37 -0.10 12.30 7.25
N THR A 38 1.08 12.69 7.72
CA THR A 38 1.33 13.99 8.32
C THR A 38 2.27 14.81 7.46
N GLY A 39 2.00 16.11 7.37
CA GLY A 39 2.85 17.01 6.61
C GLY A 39 2.93 18.39 7.23
N SER A 40 3.69 19.25 6.59
CA SER A 40 3.80 20.66 7.00
C SER A 40 4.14 21.55 5.83
N PHE A 41 3.72 22.82 5.95
CA PHE A 41 4.17 23.91 5.11
C PHE A 41 4.52 25.13 5.97
N VAL A 42 5.23 26.06 5.39
CA VAL A 42 5.68 27.27 6.10
C VAL A 42 4.99 28.49 5.53
N ILE A 43 4.55 29.37 6.43
CA ILE A 43 4.02 30.69 6.12
C ILE A 43 5.09 31.69 6.56
N THR A 44 5.52 32.55 5.66
CA THR A 44 6.55 33.56 5.94
C THR A 44 6.04 34.95 5.60
N SER A 45 6.35 35.94 6.45
CA SER A 45 6.14 37.35 6.19
C SER A 45 7.35 37.91 5.45
N THR A 46 7.19 38.27 4.18
CA THR A 46 8.29 38.77 3.36
C THR A 46 8.79 40.17 3.75
N ASN A 47 8.00 40.90 4.54
CA ASN A 47 8.35 42.24 5.03
C ASN A 47 8.65 42.28 6.54
N GLN A 48 8.89 41.10 7.15
CA GLN A 48 9.28 40.98 8.57
C GLN A 48 8.26 41.55 9.57
N VAL A 49 6.98 41.68 9.15
CA VAL A 49 5.90 42.10 10.04
C VAL A 49 5.23 40.87 10.62
N LYS A 50 5.06 40.84 11.94
CA LYS A 50 4.40 39.69 12.60
C LYS A 50 3.02 39.43 12.04
N MET A 51 2.81 38.20 11.59
CA MET A 51 1.53 37.67 11.20
C MET A 51 0.83 37.10 12.41
N ARG A 52 -0.50 37.22 12.44
CA ARG A 52 -1.36 36.51 13.38
C ARG A 52 -2.63 36.09 12.66
N GLY A 53 -2.98 34.82 12.82
CA GLY A 53 -4.14 34.32 12.10
C GLY A 53 -4.61 32.96 12.58
N ILE A 54 -5.58 32.45 11.84
CA ILE A 54 -6.14 31.11 11.99
C ILE A 54 -6.08 30.37 10.68
N ILE A 55 -6.03 29.03 10.75
CA ILE A 55 -6.06 28.16 9.59
C ILE A 55 -7.08 27.05 9.86
N TYR A 56 -7.86 26.73 8.85
CA TYR A 56 -8.78 25.59 8.85
C TYR A 56 -8.86 24.97 7.46
N SER A 57 -9.25 23.72 7.40
CA SER A 57 -9.41 22.98 6.15
C SER A 57 -10.84 22.94 5.69
N SER A 58 -11.08 22.94 4.38
CA SER A 58 -12.40 22.71 3.79
C SER A 58 -12.81 21.24 3.79
N ASN A 59 -11.85 20.32 3.97
CA ASN A 59 -12.10 18.88 3.98
C ASN A 59 -11.88 18.32 5.39
N PRO A 60 -12.89 17.66 6.00
CA PRO A 60 -12.79 17.17 7.38
C PRO A 60 -11.73 16.07 7.57
N ARG A 61 -11.27 15.41 6.49
CA ARG A 61 -10.19 14.42 6.54
C ARG A 61 -8.80 15.04 6.64
N MET A 62 -8.67 16.32 6.31
CA MET A 62 -7.43 17.07 6.42
C MET A 62 -7.47 17.95 7.65
N GLU A 63 -6.99 17.44 8.77
CA GLU A 63 -6.95 18.17 10.03
C GLU A 63 -5.74 19.13 10.08
N CYS A 64 -5.99 20.37 10.49
CA CYS A 64 -4.93 21.33 10.77
C CYS A 64 -4.47 21.22 12.22
N LEU A 65 -3.29 20.66 12.47
CA LEU A 65 -2.73 20.49 13.81
C LEU A 65 -2.21 21.82 14.41
N THR A 66 -2.09 22.86 13.59
CA THR A 66 -1.67 24.20 14.01
C THR A 66 -2.74 25.23 13.60
N PRO A 67 -3.93 25.21 14.24
CA PRO A 67 -5.08 26.01 13.80
C PRO A 67 -4.92 27.51 14.05
N GLN A 68 -3.97 27.92 14.89
CA GLN A 68 -3.65 29.31 15.18
C GLN A 68 -2.14 29.54 15.02
N PHE A 69 -1.77 30.70 14.52
CA PHE A 69 -0.37 31.05 14.35
C PHE A 69 -0.09 32.51 14.65
N GLU A 70 1.13 32.76 15.13
CA GLU A 70 1.68 34.10 15.36
C GLU A 70 3.20 34.07 15.15
N GLY A 71 3.72 34.97 14.33
CA GLY A 71 5.16 35.06 14.06
C GLY A 71 5.49 35.69 12.71
N GLU A 72 6.75 35.79 12.38
CA GLU A 72 7.25 36.22 11.06
C GLU A 72 7.42 35.03 10.12
N GLU A 73 7.75 33.87 10.69
CA GLU A 73 7.81 32.58 10.02
C GLU A 73 7.15 31.54 10.91
N VAL A 74 6.20 30.79 10.39
CA VAL A 74 5.46 29.77 11.13
C VAL A 74 5.30 28.51 10.31
N ARG A 75 5.64 27.37 10.92
CA ARG A 75 5.40 26.06 10.35
C ARG A 75 4.01 25.56 10.75
N ILE A 76 3.18 25.33 9.77
CA ILE A 76 1.86 24.76 9.90
C ILE A 76 1.94 23.26 9.69
N ARG A 77 1.43 22.49 10.63
CA ARG A 77 1.34 21.02 10.55
C ARG A 77 -0.07 20.60 10.27
N TYR A 78 -0.21 19.55 9.48
CA TYR A 78 -1.49 18.95 9.17
C TYR A 78 -1.39 17.42 9.19
N GLN A 79 -2.53 16.76 9.31
CA GLN A 79 -2.69 15.32 9.22
C GLN A 79 -3.86 14.99 8.30
N PHE A 80 -3.65 14.03 7.42
CA PHE A 80 -4.69 13.50 6.56
C PHE A 80 -5.11 12.12 7.08
N HIS A 81 -6.43 11.91 7.22
CA HIS A 81 -7.05 10.67 7.68
C HIS A 81 -7.58 9.89 6.50
N SER A 82 -7.00 8.71 6.25
CA SER A 82 -7.38 7.86 5.11
C SER A 82 -8.42 6.80 5.43
N GLU A 83 -8.97 6.76 6.65
CA GLU A 83 -9.94 5.77 7.08
C GLU A 83 -11.14 5.66 6.12
N GLY A 84 -11.42 4.44 5.65
CA GLY A 84 -12.53 4.15 4.74
C GLY A 84 -12.32 4.60 3.29
N LEU A 85 -11.14 5.11 2.93
CA LEU A 85 -10.75 5.38 1.55
C LEU A 85 -10.04 4.16 0.95
N ILE A 86 -10.23 3.97 -0.36
CA ILE A 86 -9.67 2.85 -1.14
C ILE A 86 -8.72 3.35 -2.23
N GLU A 87 -7.90 2.45 -2.79
CA GLU A 87 -7.01 2.75 -3.91
C GLU A 87 -7.78 3.42 -5.06
N GLY A 88 -7.25 4.55 -5.54
CA GLY A 88 -7.82 5.35 -6.63
C GLY A 88 -8.72 6.49 -6.19
N ASP A 89 -9.10 6.55 -4.91
CA ASP A 89 -9.84 7.69 -4.38
C ASP A 89 -8.98 8.96 -4.42
N ILE A 90 -9.60 10.07 -4.79
CA ILE A 90 -8.97 11.38 -4.82
C ILE A 90 -9.74 12.32 -3.92
N GLN A 91 -9.07 12.86 -2.92
CA GLN A 91 -9.61 13.87 -2.02
C GLN A 91 -9.02 15.24 -2.38
N LYS A 92 -9.88 16.24 -2.43
CA LYS A 92 -9.49 17.62 -2.74
C LYS A 92 -10.03 18.56 -1.68
N GLY A 93 -9.33 19.67 -1.51
CA GLY A 93 -9.77 20.73 -0.62
C GLY A 93 -8.77 21.89 -0.59
N GLU A 94 -9.01 22.79 0.34
CA GLU A 94 -8.20 23.98 0.53
C GLU A 94 -7.99 24.23 2.02
N PHE A 95 -6.82 24.71 2.38
CA PHE A 95 -6.60 25.40 3.64
C PHE A 95 -6.96 26.88 3.47
N PHE A 96 -7.87 27.34 4.31
CA PHE A 96 -8.19 28.76 4.43
C PHE A 96 -7.30 29.37 5.51
N ILE A 97 -6.51 30.34 5.11
CA ILE A 97 -5.55 31.04 5.97
C ILE A 97 -6.08 32.46 6.14
N VAL A 98 -6.62 32.77 7.30
CA VAL A 98 -7.15 34.10 7.62
C VAL A 98 -6.21 34.80 8.58
N CYS A 99 -5.64 35.91 8.16
CA CYS A 99 -4.66 36.64 8.96
C CYS A 99 -4.94 38.13 8.96
N ASN A 100 -4.17 38.89 9.74
CA ASN A 100 -4.28 40.36 9.90
C ASN A 100 -4.01 41.12 8.58
N GLN A 101 -3.70 40.48 7.48
CA GLN A 101 -3.46 41.08 6.16
C GLN A 101 -4.50 40.67 5.10
N GLY A 102 -5.26 39.65 5.36
CA GLY A 102 -6.26 39.15 4.42
C GLY A 102 -6.44 37.66 4.50
N GLU A 103 -7.06 37.13 3.46
CA GLU A 103 -7.39 35.72 3.32
C GLU A 103 -6.56 35.11 2.18
N TYR A 104 -6.05 33.92 2.41
CA TYR A 104 -5.25 33.17 1.44
C TYR A 104 -5.74 31.73 1.41
N ASN A 105 -5.69 31.12 0.23
CA ASN A 105 -6.08 29.73 0.05
C ASN A 105 -4.87 28.92 -0.42
N LEU A 106 -4.69 27.74 0.16
CA LEU A 106 -3.72 26.76 -0.27
C LEU A 106 -4.45 25.48 -0.64
N SER A 107 -4.50 25.16 -1.92
CA SER A 107 -5.17 23.97 -2.41
C SER A 107 -4.36 22.71 -2.11
N PHE A 108 -5.07 21.60 -1.87
CA PHE A 108 -4.46 20.30 -1.77
C PHE A 108 -5.21 19.24 -2.57
N VAL A 109 -4.45 18.23 -3.01
CA VAL A 109 -4.95 17.01 -3.64
C VAL A 109 -4.27 15.84 -2.99
N VAL A 110 -5.07 14.89 -2.54
CA VAL A 110 -4.59 13.64 -1.92
C VAL A 110 -5.11 12.49 -2.76
N SER A 111 -4.20 11.66 -3.27
CA SER A 111 -4.49 10.42 -3.97
C SER A 111 -4.23 9.24 -3.06
N ILE A 112 -5.16 8.30 -3.04
CA ILE A 112 -4.98 7.07 -2.27
C ILE A 112 -4.32 6.04 -3.16
N SER A 113 -3.15 5.58 -2.72
CA SER A 113 -2.40 4.52 -3.35
C SER A 113 -2.37 3.28 -2.47
N ARG A 114 -1.89 2.20 -3.04
CA ARG A 114 -1.74 0.95 -2.34
C ARG A 114 -0.32 0.46 -2.43
N LEU A 115 0.14 -0.19 -1.37
CA LEU A 115 1.41 -0.91 -1.40
C LEU A 115 1.30 -2.08 -2.38
N TYR A 116 2.27 -2.17 -3.26
CA TYR A 116 2.46 -3.28 -4.17
C TYR A 116 3.88 -3.83 -3.99
N ALA A 117 4.08 -5.05 -4.45
CA ALA A 117 5.42 -5.61 -4.59
C ALA A 117 5.79 -5.62 -6.07
N ASP A 118 7.01 -5.21 -6.39
CA ASP A 118 7.54 -5.34 -7.74
C ASP A 118 7.96 -6.79 -7.99
N SER A 119 7.66 -7.28 -9.19
CA SER A 119 8.05 -8.59 -9.67
C SER A 119 8.50 -8.55 -11.12
N SER A 120 9.12 -9.64 -11.60
CA SER A 120 9.48 -9.80 -13.01
C SER A 120 8.28 -9.74 -13.97
N PHE A 121 7.07 -9.96 -13.46
CA PHE A 121 5.80 -9.90 -14.22
C PHE A 121 4.99 -8.62 -13.95
N GLY A 122 5.60 -7.61 -13.32
CA GLY A 122 4.96 -6.34 -13.01
C GLY A 122 4.59 -6.20 -11.53
N LYS A 123 3.69 -5.28 -11.26
CA LYS A 123 3.27 -4.94 -9.89
C LYS A 123 2.27 -5.96 -9.34
N ILE A 124 2.57 -6.53 -8.20
CA ILE A 124 1.70 -7.44 -7.46
C ILE A 124 0.93 -6.62 -6.42
N LYS A 125 -0.38 -6.50 -6.58
CA LYS A 125 -1.24 -5.66 -5.75
C LYS A 125 -2.14 -6.45 -4.78
N ASN A 126 -2.38 -7.72 -5.07
CA ASN A 126 -3.30 -8.57 -4.34
C ASN A 126 -2.90 -10.05 -4.42
N LEU A 127 -3.65 -10.92 -3.75
CA LEU A 127 -3.39 -12.36 -3.73
C LEU A 127 -3.63 -13.04 -5.09
N ASP A 128 -4.50 -12.51 -5.95
CA ASP A 128 -4.70 -13.05 -7.29
C ASP A 128 -3.49 -12.80 -8.18
N ASP A 129 -2.89 -11.60 -8.09
CA ASP A 129 -1.63 -11.29 -8.77
C ASP A 129 -0.50 -12.17 -8.25
N PHE A 130 -0.45 -12.38 -6.93
CA PHE A 130 0.50 -13.29 -6.30
C PHE A 130 0.31 -14.73 -6.77
N CYS A 131 -0.93 -15.19 -6.92
CA CYS A 131 -1.22 -16.52 -7.46
C CYS A 131 -0.75 -16.66 -8.92
N ARG A 132 -0.91 -15.60 -9.74
CA ARG A 132 -0.35 -15.58 -11.11
C ARG A 132 1.17 -15.63 -11.10
N LEU A 133 1.82 -14.83 -10.26
CA LEU A 133 3.27 -14.89 -10.09
C LEU A 133 3.72 -16.30 -9.67
N ALA A 134 3.03 -16.94 -8.73
CA ALA A 134 3.37 -18.29 -8.27
C ALA A 134 3.24 -19.36 -9.37
N LYS A 135 2.38 -19.13 -10.37
CA LYS A 135 2.28 -20.01 -11.55
C LYS A 135 3.43 -19.83 -12.53
N GLU A 136 3.83 -18.58 -12.75
CA GLU A 136 4.83 -18.22 -13.76
C GLU A 136 6.26 -18.35 -13.21
N ASN A 137 6.49 -17.90 -11.98
CA ASN A 137 7.79 -17.90 -11.31
C ASN A 137 7.62 -18.20 -9.82
N TYR A 138 7.63 -19.49 -9.49
CA TYR A 138 7.42 -19.95 -8.11
C TYR A 138 8.53 -19.48 -7.15
N ASP A 139 9.77 -19.43 -7.60
CA ASP A 139 10.92 -19.04 -6.77
C ASP A 139 10.82 -17.57 -6.35
N GLU A 140 10.34 -16.71 -7.24
CA GLU A 140 10.09 -15.31 -6.94
C GLU A 140 8.90 -15.15 -6.00
N ALA A 141 7.80 -15.86 -6.25
CA ALA A 141 6.64 -15.89 -5.37
C ALA A 141 7.01 -16.40 -3.95
N TYR A 142 7.85 -17.42 -3.87
CA TYR A 142 8.35 -17.93 -2.59
C TYR A 142 9.13 -16.85 -1.81
N ARG A 143 10.04 -16.13 -2.47
CA ARG A 143 10.79 -15.03 -1.84
C ARG A 143 9.86 -13.91 -1.40
N LEU A 144 8.90 -13.55 -2.25
CA LEU A 144 7.91 -12.51 -1.95
C LEU A 144 7.05 -12.89 -0.74
N PHE A 145 6.59 -14.14 -0.66
CA PHE A 145 5.79 -14.64 0.46
C PHE A 145 6.48 -14.45 1.82
N TYR A 146 7.79 -14.68 1.86
CA TYR A 146 8.58 -14.53 3.09
C TYR A 146 9.13 -13.11 3.30
N SER A 147 8.87 -12.18 2.38
CA SER A 147 9.27 -10.77 2.53
C SER A 147 8.38 -10.03 3.53
N SER A 148 8.87 -8.88 4.01
CA SER A 148 8.09 -7.97 4.86
C SER A 148 6.89 -7.35 4.14
N ASN A 149 6.97 -7.24 2.81
CA ASN A 149 5.98 -6.56 1.98
C ASN A 149 4.74 -7.41 1.70
N PHE A 150 4.83 -8.74 1.86
CA PHE A 150 3.71 -9.64 1.55
C PHE A 150 2.45 -9.35 2.37
N LYS A 151 2.60 -8.95 3.64
CA LYS A 151 1.46 -8.58 4.50
C LYS A 151 0.57 -7.49 3.88
N ASN A 152 1.18 -6.59 3.10
CA ASN A 152 0.47 -5.46 2.49
C ASN A 152 -0.42 -5.90 1.30
N LEU A 153 -0.21 -7.11 0.78
CA LEU A 153 -1.01 -7.68 -0.31
C LEU A 153 -2.30 -8.35 0.20
N ILE A 154 -2.38 -8.62 1.51
CA ILE A 154 -3.49 -9.33 2.13
C ILE A 154 -4.54 -8.32 2.58
N ARG A 155 -5.76 -8.44 2.02
CA ARG A 155 -6.89 -7.54 2.33
C ARG A 155 -7.71 -8.02 3.51
N GLU A 156 -8.01 -9.31 3.53
CA GLU A 156 -8.94 -9.89 4.49
C GLU A 156 -8.21 -10.28 5.79
N ASP A 157 -8.80 -9.95 6.91
CA ASP A 157 -8.23 -10.27 8.23
C ASP A 157 -8.08 -11.77 8.46
N LYS A 158 -9.01 -12.59 7.90
CA LYS A 158 -8.90 -14.05 7.96
C LYS A 158 -7.64 -14.57 7.26
N ASP A 159 -7.30 -14.00 6.08
CA ASP A 159 -6.11 -14.38 5.33
C ASP A 159 -4.84 -13.89 6.01
N ARG A 160 -4.92 -12.74 6.71
CA ARG A 160 -3.81 -12.22 7.51
C ARG A 160 -3.51 -13.13 8.70
N ILE A 161 -4.53 -13.58 9.43
CA ILE A 161 -4.37 -14.53 10.56
C ILE A 161 -3.79 -15.85 10.05
N LEU A 162 -4.32 -16.35 8.92
CA LEU A 162 -3.82 -17.57 8.27
C LEU A 162 -2.34 -17.44 7.88
N TYR A 163 -1.97 -16.33 7.25
CA TYR A 163 -0.60 -16.04 6.87
C TYR A 163 0.34 -16.00 8.07
N GLU A 164 -0.05 -15.31 9.15
CA GLU A 164 0.76 -15.21 10.36
C GLU A 164 0.95 -16.58 11.03
N GLY A 165 -0.10 -17.40 11.09
CA GLY A 165 0.00 -18.75 11.60
C GLY A 165 0.91 -19.65 10.78
N LEU A 166 0.80 -19.59 9.46
CA LEU A 166 1.63 -20.38 8.57
C LEU A 166 3.10 -19.92 8.54
N ARG A 167 3.34 -18.61 8.72
CA ARG A 167 4.70 -18.07 8.77
C ARG A 167 5.50 -18.51 10.00
N MET A 168 4.82 -18.97 11.05
CA MET A 168 5.49 -19.56 12.24
C MET A 168 6.09 -20.94 11.95
N GLN A 169 5.69 -21.58 10.86
CA GLN A 169 6.24 -22.87 10.45
C GLN A 169 7.59 -22.70 9.73
N PRO A 170 8.41 -23.78 9.66
CA PRO A 170 9.63 -23.75 8.87
C PRO A 170 9.36 -23.37 7.42
N GLN A 171 10.20 -22.51 6.86
CA GLN A 171 10.06 -22.05 5.48
C GLN A 171 10.10 -23.23 4.51
N SER A 172 9.02 -23.39 3.75
CA SER A 172 8.91 -24.44 2.74
C SER A 172 7.94 -24.05 1.63
N ALA A 173 8.10 -24.66 0.47
CA ALA A 173 7.17 -24.52 -0.65
C ALA A 173 5.75 -24.97 -0.27
N LEU A 174 5.64 -25.99 0.58
CA LEU A 174 4.36 -26.50 1.04
C LEU A 174 3.55 -25.45 1.85
N VAL A 175 4.22 -24.60 2.62
CA VAL A 175 3.57 -23.51 3.39
C VAL A 175 2.93 -22.50 2.45
N VAL A 176 3.62 -22.09 1.38
CA VAL A 176 3.08 -21.17 0.36
C VAL A 176 1.87 -21.79 -0.34
N GLU A 177 1.98 -23.04 -0.72
CA GLU A 177 0.88 -23.76 -1.35
C GLU A 177 -0.33 -23.91 -0.41
N THR A 178 -0.09 -24.28 0.84
CA THR A 178 -1.13 -24.38 1.87
C THR A 178 -1.83 -23.05 2.06
N PHE A 179 -1.09 -21.93 2.08
CA PHE A 179 -1.68 -20.59 2.16
C PHE A 179 -2.62 -20.32 0.98
N LEU A 180 -2.16 -20.55 -0.26
CA LEU A 180 -2.96 -20.31 -1.46
C LEU A 180 -4.23 -21.17 -1.53
N ILE A 181 -4.16 -22.41 -1.03
CA ILE A 181 -5.32 -23.30 -0.98
C ILE A 181 -6.31 -22.85 0.11
N ALA A 182 -5.81 -22.55 1.31
CA ALA A 182 -6.63 -22.18 2.45
C ALA A 182 -7.28 -20.78 2.28
N SER A 183 -6.62 -19.86 1.57
CA SER A 183 -7.18 -18.55 1.18
C SER A 183 -8.08 -18.62 -0.07
N HIS A 184 -8.38 -19.81 -0.58
CA HIS A 184 -9.24 -20.06 -1.75
C HIS A 184 -8.74 -19.47 -3.09
N HIS A 185 -7.48 -19.05 -3.18
CA HIS A 185 -6.87 -18.57 -4.44
C HIS A 185 -6.32 -19.71 -5.30
N LYS A 186 -6.21 -20.92 -4.75
CA LYS A 186 -5.80 -22.14 -5.46
C LYS A 186 -6.70 -23.31 -5.06
N LYS A 187 -7.10 -24.12 -6.04
CA LYS A 187 -7.78 -25.39 -5.76
C LYS A 187 -6.76 -26.43 -5.31
N LYS A 188 -7.14 -27.25 -4.33
CA LYS A 188 -6.35 -28.42 -3.95
C LYS A 188 -6.30 -29.38 -5.12
N VAL A 189 -5.10 -29.79 -5.51
CA VAL A 189 -4.93 -30.83 -6.53
C VAL A 189 -5.09 -32.18 -5.85
N GLU A 190 -6.11 -32.91 -6.25
CA GLU A 190 -6.32 -34.30 -5.84
C GLU A 190 -5.77 -35.20 -6.95
N VAL A 191 -4.74 -35.97 -6.63
CA VAL A 191 -4.17 -36.96 -7.56
C VAL A 191 -4.84 -38.27 -7.27
N THR A 192 -5.66 -38.73 -8.20
CA THR A 192 -6.25 -40.07 -8.19
C THR A 192 -5.43 -40.97 -9.11
N PHE A 193 -5.07 -42.14 -8.64
CA PHE A 193 -4.40 -43.13 -9.46
C PHE A 193 -5.48 -44.06 -10.03
N GLU A 194 -5.49 -44.23 -11.34
CA GLU A 194 -6.39 -45.21 -12.00
C GLU A 194 -6.01 -46.64 -11.63
N GLU A 195 -4.76 -46.87 -11.29
CA GLU A 195 -4.25 -48.18 -10.88
C GLU A 195 -3.57 -48.06 -9.53
N THR A 196 -4.15 -48.68 -8.50
CA THR A 196 -3.61 -48.70 -7.13
C THR A 196 -2.47 -49.70 -6.93
N GLU A 197 -2.37 -50.72 -7.81
CA GLU A 197 -1.33 -51.73 -7.75
C GLU A 197 -0.76 -52.03 -9.14
N LYS A 198 0.58 -51.99 -9.28
CA LYS A 198 1.30 -52.49 -10.42
C LYS A 198 2.33 -53.52 -9.98
N SER A 199 2.15 -54.75 -10.44
CA SER A 199 3.13 -55.79 -10.23
C SER A 199 4.15 -55.78 -11.39
N PHE A 200 5.42 -55.66 -11.02
CA PHE A 200 6.53 -55.76 -11.96
C PHE A 200 7.17 -57.13 -11.84
N TYR A 201 7.02 -57.95 -12.84
CA TYR A 201 7.68 -59.25 -12.92
C TYR A 201 8.95 -59.13 -13.72
N ARG A 202 10.10 -59.48 -13.13
CA ARG A 202 11.42 -59.61 -13.77
C ARG A 202 11.91 -58.34 -14.50
N CYS A 203 11.91 -57.19 -13.82
CA CYS A 203 12.61 -56.02 -14.35
C CYS A 203 14.07 -56.02 -13.87
N ALA A 204 14.98 -56.25 -14.80
CA ALA A 204 16.40 -55.97 -14.57
C ALA A 204 16.61 -54.47 -14.95
N GLY A 205 16.62 -53.55 -13.95
CA GLY A 205 16.88 -52.14 -14.17
C GLY A 205 15.93 -51.21 -13.47
N THR A 206 16.20 -49.92 -13.58
CA THR A 206 15.35 -48.86 -13.00
C THR A 206 14.18 -48.56 -13.94
N ALA A 207 12.93 -48.79 -13.49
CA ALA A 207 11.76 -48.43 -14.27
C ALA A 207 11.36 -46.98 -13.89
N GLU A 208 11.36 -46.12 -14.90
CA GLU A 208 10.83 -44.75 -14.77
C GLU A 208 9.52 -44.63 -15.56
N ARG A 209 8.47 -44.17 -14.91
CA ARG A 209 7.21 -43.92 -15.59
C ARG A 209 6.68 -42.53 -15.20
N ALA A 210 6.37 -41.76 -16.21
CA ALA A 210 5.66 -40.49 -16.00
C ALA A 210 4.19 -40.76 -15.62
N VAL A 211 3.76 -40.25 -14.50
CA VAL A 211 2.34 -40.18 -14.12
C VAL A 211 1.75 -38.99 -14.86
N ARG A 212 0.79 -39.22 -15.74
CA ARG A 212 0.04 -38.15 -16.36
C ARG A 212 -1.01 -37.70 -15.37
N ASP A 213 -0.98 -36.41 -15.01
CA ASP A 213 -2.07 -35.80 -14.27
C ASP A 213 -3.32 -35.81 -15.15
N PRO A 214 -4.45 -36.36 -14.68
CA PRO A 214 -5.72 -36.20 -15.37
C PRO A 214 -6.12 -34.73 -15.24
N GLU A 215 -6.11 -34.03 -16.37
CA GLU A 215 -6.53 -32.62 -16.54
C GLU A 215 -6.06 -31.66 -15.45
N THR A 216 -4.89 -31.12 -15.67
CA THR A 216 -4.34 -30.00 -14.90
C THR A 216 -5.17 -28.75 -15.14
N THR A 217 -6.29 -28.62 -14.46
CA THR A 217 -6.87 -27.32 -14.24
C THR A 217 -5.98 -26.56 -13.28
N MET A 218 -4.98 -25.89 -13.86
CA MET A 218 -4.18 -24.83 -13.23
C MET A 218 -3.54 -25.17 -11.86
N GLY A 219 -2.71 -26.18 -11.79
CA GLY A 219 -1.80 -26.38 -10.67
C GLY A 219 -0.51 -25.59 -10.81
N CYS A 220 -0.09 -24.82 -9.79
CA CYS A 220 1.25 -24.24 -9.73
C CYS A 220 2.30 -25.32 -9.38
N CYS A 221 2.39 -26.38 -10.15
CA CYS A 221 3.50 -27.32 -10.06
C CYS A 221 4.32 -27.25 -11.35
N PRO A 222 5.46 -26.52 -11.36
CA PRO A 222 6.31 -26.41 -12.53
C PRO A 222 7.14 -27.67 -12.81
N TYR A 223 7.06 -28.67 -11.94
CA TYR A 223 7.87 -29.87 -12.11
C TYR A 223 7.00 -31.10 -12.42
N PRO A 224 7.32 -31.86 -13.48
CA PRO A 224 6.79 -33.21 -13.62
C PRO A 224 7.29 -34.02 -12.42
N ARG A 225 6.39 -34.51 -11.59
CA ARG A 225 6.75 -35.39 -10.48
C ARG A 225 7.13 -36.74 -11.07
N PHE A 226 8.40 -36.97 -11.22
CA PHE A 226 8.94 -38.30 -11.51
C PHE A 226 9.05 -39.06 -10.20
N PHE A 227 8.23 -40.08 -10.03
CA PHE A 227 8.42 -41.05 -8.96
C PHE A 227 9.48 -42.05 -9.37
N ARG A 228 10.62 -42.02 -8.73
CA ARG A 228 11.67 -43.01 -8.89
C ARG A 228 11.38 -44.12 -7.88
N CYS A 229 10.77 -45.22 -8.32
CA CYS A 229 10.72 -46.43 -7.53
C CYS A 229 12.07 -47.16 -7.59
N ARG A 230 12.79 -47.22 -6.46
CA ARG A 230 13.87 -48.19 -6.31
C ARG A 230 13.21 -49.53 -6.00
N LEU A 231 13.33 -50.47 -6.91
CA LEU A 231 13.06 -51.85 -6.61
C LEU A 231 14.19 -52.38 -5.72
N PHE A 232 13.87 -52.74 -4.49
CA PHE A 232 14.77 -53.46 -3.64
C PHE A 232 14.92 -54.88 -4.21
N ASP A 233 16.12 -55.27 -4.60
CA ASP A 233 16.47 -56.64 -4.81
C ASP A 233 16.35 -57.35 -3.46
N SER A 234 15.32 -58.16 -3.29
CA SER A 234 15.27 -59.19 -2.25
C SER A 234 15.91 -60.43 -2.83
N GLY A 235 17.21 -60.62 -2.50
CA GLY A 235 17.92 -61.88 -2.66
C GLY A 235 17.37 -62.99 -1.76
#